data_a11b3a51b8a7e62593099fc8b9f2b752
#
_entry.id   a11b3a51b8a7e62593099fc8b9f2b752
#
_cell.length_a   1.000
_cell.length_b   1.000
_cell.length_c   1.000
_cell.angle_alpha   90.00
_cell.angle_beta   90.00
_cell.angle_gamma   90.00
#
_symmetry.space_group_name_H-M   'P 1'
#
loop_
_entity.id
_entity.type
_entity.pdbx_description
1 polymer ?
#
loop_
_entity_poly.entity_id
_entity_poly.type
_entity_poly.pdbx_seq_one_letter_code
_entity_poly.pdbx_strand_id
1 'polypeptide(L)'
;VNKRILVPLALLVLAALTFTACGGGGSSDEDKITEVIEKAATTSDPSNCTELETQRFVEQNSEEQGKAAIKACEKEAEEGEEQAEGANVSNISVNDEKATAEVEFEGGSLGSQSLEVALVQEDGNWKLDHIEGFANYDGKALGEAFEKEFEENPEGLTKQQASCIAEKVSKASQSEAEELFFSGSPEAIINLAEGCA
;
A
#
# COMPACT_ATOMS: atom_id res chain seq x y z
N VAL A 1 -50.36 -17.52 -70.35
CA VAL A 1 -49.16 -18.35 -70.22
C VAL A 1 -48.39 -17.87 -69.03
N ASN A 2 -48.53 -18.58 -67.90
CA ASN A 2 -47.92 -18.23 -66.60
C ASN A 2 -46.51 -18.73 -66.53
N LYS A 3 -45.56 -17.85 -66.29
CA LYS A 3 -44.18 -18.21 -66.00
C LYS A 3 -43.89 -17.90 -64.52
N ARG A 4 -43.94 -18.96 -63.74
CA ARG A 4 -43.58 -18.88 -62.29
C ARG A 4 -42.07 -18.75 -62.16
N ILE A 5 -41.61 -17.69 -61.61
CA ILE A 5 -40.21 -17.48 -61.20
C ILE A 5 -40.10 -17.91 -59.74
N LEU A 6 -39.38 -18.99 -59.49
CA LEU A 6 -38.99 -19.45 -58.17
C LEU A 6 -37.75 -18.64 -57.73
N VAL A 7 -37.93 -17.89 -56.68
CA VAL A 7 -36.84 -17.19 -55.99
C VAL A 7 -36.32 -18.12 -54.87
N PRO A 8 -35.06 -18.52 -54.84
CA PRO A 8 -34.53 -19.27 -53.71
C PRO A 8 -34.34 -18.34 -52.51
N LEU A 9 -35.00 -18.71 -51.41
CA LEU A 9 -34.87 -18.08 -50.12
C LEU A 9 -33.47 -18.40 -49.52
N ALA A 10 -32.54 -17.46 -49.63
CA ALA A 10 -31.25 -17.59 -48.96
C ALA A 10 -31.47 -17.33 -47.46
N LEU A 11 -31.38 -18.38 -46.65
CA LEU A 11 -31.33 -18.30 -45.20
C LEU A 11 -30.01 -17.65 -44.77
N LEU A 12 -30.05 -16.38 -44.42
CA LEU A 12 -28.99 -15.70 -43.71
C LEU A 12 -29.10 -16.09 -42.22
N VAL A 13 -28.28 -17.07 -41.82
CA VAL A 13 -28.07 -17.38 -40.41
C VAL A 13 -27.17 -16.27 -39.84
N LEU A 14 -27.79 -15.26 -39.24
CA LEU A 14 -27.09 -14.31 -38.35
C LEU A 14 -26.71 -15.09 -37.11
N ALA A 15 -25.45 -15.49 -37.01
CA ALA A 15 -24.85 -15.90 -35.75
C ALA A 15 -24.76 -14.65 -34.84
N ALA A 16 -25.75 -14.48 -33.98
CA ALA A 16 -25.67 -13.55 -32.89
C ALA A 16 -24.60 -14.05 -31.92
N LEU A 17 -23.39 -13.50 -32.05
CA LEU A 17 -22.39 -13.57 -30.99
C LEU A 17 -22.97 -12.76 -29.84
N THR A 18 -23.65 -13.44 -28.94
CA THR A 18 -23.99 -12.90 -27.62
C THR A 18 -22.67 -12.78 -26.86
N PHE A 19 -22.03 -11.62 -26.96
CA PHE A 19 -21.14 -11.17 -25.91
C PHE A 19 -22.01 -11.07 -24.67
N THR A 20 -21.94 -12.10 -23.82
CA THR A 20 -22.32 -11.97 -22.43
C THR A 20 -21.28 -11.02 -21.80
N ALA A 21 -21.51 -9.71 -21.95
CA ALA A 21 -20.98 -8.75 -21.02
C ALA A 21 -21.55 -9.15 -19.66
N CYS A 22 -20.73 -9.77 -18.82
CA CYS A 22 -20.99 -9.87 -17.39
C CYS A 22 -20.97 -8.43 -16.85
N GLY A 23 -22.09 -7.73 -17.02
CA GLY A 23 -22.38 -6.47 -16.39
C GLY A 23 -22.97 -6.73 -15.01
N GLY A 24 -22.15 -7.27 -14.11
CA GLY A 24 -22.35 -7.09 -12.68
C GLY A 24 -21.76 -5.73 -12.35
N GLY A 25 -22.56 -4.80 -11.84
CA GLY A 25 -22.10 -3.50 -11.38
C GLY A 25 -21.41 -3.63 -9.99
N GLY A 26 -20.38 -4.45 -9.91
CA GLY A 26 -19.41 -4.48 -8.82
C GLY A 26 -18.13 -3.85 -9.34
N SER A 27 -17.45 -3.06 -8.51
CA SER A 27 -16.09 -2.59 -8.78
C SER A 27 -15.19 -3.77 -9.11
N SER A 28 -14.23 -3.58 -10.02
CA SER A 28 -13.20 -4.59 -10.31
C SER A 28 -12.38 -4.87 -9.06
N ASP A 29 -11.64 -5.98 -9.00
CA ASP A 29 -10.75 -6.22 -7.88
C ASP A 29 -9.64 -5.16 -7.79
N GLU A 30 -9.19 -4.64 -8.93
CA GLU A 30 -8.25 -3.50 -8.97
C GLU A 30 -8.84 -2.24 -8.33
N ASP A 31 -10.11 -1.91 -8.59
CA ASP A 31 -10.79 -0.76 -7.96
C ASP A 31 -10.90 -0.93 -6.45
N LYS A 32 -11.24 -2.14 -5.98
CA LYS A 32 -11.34 -2.45 -4.54
C LYS A 32 -9.98 -2.39 -3.84
N ILE A 33 -8.94 -2.91 -4.48
CA ILE A 33 -7.56 -2.86 -3.98
C ILE A 33 -7.11 -1.41 -3.84
N THR A 34 -7.36 -0.59 -4.87
CA THR A 34 -7.08 0.85 -4.81
C THR A 34 -7.81 1.52 -3.65
N GLU A 35 -9.11 1.27 -3.48
CA GLU A 35 -9.91 1.83 -2.39
C GLU A 35 -9.38 1.42 -1.00
N VAL A 36 -9.00 0.15 -0.83
CA VAL A 36 -8.43 -0.34 0.44
C VAL A 36 -7.11 0.38 0.76
N ILE A 37 -6.20 0.48 -0.21
CA ILE A 37 -4.90 1.13 -0.02
C ILE A 37 -5.08 2.62 0.28
N GLU A 38 -5.86 3.34 -0.53
CA GLU A 38 -6.11 4.75 -0.34
C GLU A 38 -6.76 5.03 1.02
N LYS A 39 -7.77 4.24 1.40
CA LYS A 39 -8.45 4.41 2.68
C LYS A 39 -7.52 4.12 3.86
N ALA A 40 -6.73 3.04 3.82
CA ALA A 40 -5.78 2.74 4.88
C ALA A 40 -4.70 3.83 5.01
N ALA A 41 -4.23 4.39 3.90
CA ALA A 41 -3.19 5.42 3.89
C ALA A 41 -3.66 6.79 4.37
N THR A 42 -4.94 7.14 4.16
CA THR A 42 -5.42 8.53 4.31
C THR A 42 -6.45 8.73 5.42
N THR A 43 -6.82 7.68 6.17
CA THR A 43 -7.84 7.79 7.22
C THR A 43 -7.40 7.15 8.53
N SER A 44 -7.56 7.87 9.64
CA SER A 44 -7.29 7.40 11.02
C SER A 44 -8.53 6.76 11.64
N ASP A 45 -9.11 5.75 10.98
CA ASP A 45 -10.24 5.03 11.54
C ASP A 45 -9.75 3.76 12.26
N PRO A 46 -9.96 3.59 13.59
CA PRO A 46 -9.51 2.40 14.31
C PRO A 46 -9.98 1.09 13.72
N SER A 47 -11.14 1.08 13.03
CA SER A 47 -11.64 -0.12 12.37
C SER A 47 -10.77 -0.59 11.20
N ASN A 48 -9.95 0.30 10.60
CA ASN A 48 -9.05 -0.05 9.51
C ASN A 48 -8.06 -1.14 9.93
N CYS A 49 -7.58 -1.13 11.18
CA CYS A 49 -6.64 -2.12 11.74
C CYS A 49 -7.15 -3.57 11.69
N THR A 50 -8.43 -3.77 11.43
CA THR A 50 -9.04 -5.11 11.31
C THR A 50 -9.86 -5.29 10.03
N GLU A 51 -10.39 -4.21 9.46
CA GLU A 51 -11.21 -4.27 8.25
C GLU A 51 -10.36 -4.21 6.97
N LEU A 52 -9.30 -3.38 6.96
CA LEU A 52 -8.46 -3.14 5.79
C LEU A 52 -7.09 -3.82 5.88
N GLU A 53 -6.69 -4.26 7.05
CA GLU A 53 -5.36 -4.81 7.34
C GLU A 53 -5.48 -6.22 7.93
N THR A 54 -4.50 -7.08 7.58
CA THR A 54 -4.34 -8.35 8.27
C THR A 54 -3.57 -8.15 9.57
N GLN A 55 -3.65 -9.11 10.48
CA GLN A 55 -2.81 -9.11 11.67
C GLN A 55 -1.32 -9.03 11.32
N ARG A 56 -0.89 -9.68 10.23
CA ARG A 56 0.50 -9.67 9.77
C ARG A 56 0.96 -8.26 9.37
N PHE A 57 0.12 -7.50 8.66
CA PHE A 57 0.42 -6.11 8.29
C PHE A 57 0.58 -5.22 9.52
N VAL A 58 -0.36 -5.34 10.45
CA VAL A 58 -0.32 -4.60 11.72
C VAL A 58 0.92 -4.95 12.54
N GLU A 59 1.29 -6.24 12.63
CA GLU A 59 2.51 -6.69 13.33
C GLU A 59 3.79 -6.20 12.67
N GLN A 60 3.83 -6.07 11.34
CA GLN A 60 4.98 -5.55 10.62
C GLN A 60 5.22 -4.06 10.92
N ASN A 61 4.15 -3.31 11.16
CA ASN A 61 4.18 -1.87 11.41
C ASN A 61 4.07 -1.52 12.91
N SER A 62 4.20 -2.50 13.81
CA SER A 62 4.10 -2.33 15.25
C SER A 62 5.27 -3.00 15.96
N GLU A 63 5.67 -2.48 17.11
CA GLU A 63 6.62 -3.18 17.99
C GLU A 63 5.98 -4.36 18.73
N GLU A 64 4.65 -4.43 18.72
CA GLU A 64 3.84 -5.41 19.44
C GLU A 64 3.48 -6.59 18.51
N GLN A 65 2.96 -7.68 19.11
CA GLN A 65 2.55 -8.90 18.38
C GLN A 65 1.12 -9.32 18.76
N GLY A 66 0.45 -9.98 17.84
CA GLY A 66 -0.87 -10.55 18.06
C GLY A 66 -1.91 -9.47 18.37
N LYS A 67 -2.73 -9.72 19.40
CA LYS A 67 -3.78 -8.80 19.83
C LYS A 67 -3.25 -7.48 20.42
N ALA A 68 -1.98 -7.45 20.84
CA ALA A 68 -1.39 -6.22 21.34
C ALA A 68 -1.09 -5.27 20.18
N ALA A 69 -0.59 -5.77 19.06
CA ALA A 69 -0.38 -4.99 17.83
C ALA A 69 -1.69 -4.35 17.32
N ILE A 70 -2.78 -5.13 17.25
CA ILE A 70 -4.09 -4.58 16.84
C ILE A 70 -4.52 -3.45 17.76
N LYS A 71 -4.38 -3.62 19.07
CA LYS A 71 -4.75 -2.56 20.04
C LYS A 71 -3.84 -1.33 19.96
N ALA A 72 -2.56 -1.50 19.64
CA ALA A 72 -1.64 -0.40 19.42
C ALA A 72 -2.09 0.39 18.17
N CYS A 73 -2.33 -0.27 17.05
CA CYS A 73 -2.85 0.33 15.83
C CYS A 73 -4.17 1.09 16.07
N GLU A 74 -5.16 0.47 16.75
CA GLU A 74 -6.43 1.12 17.07
C GLU A 74 -6.23 2.39 17.90
N LYS A 75 -5.31 2.35 18.87
CA LYS A 75 -4.98 3.48 19.73
C LYS A 75 -4.30 4.62 18.96
N GLU A 76 -3.33 4.29 18.11
CA GLU A 76 -2.62 5.26 17.25
C GLU A 76 -3.62 5.95 16.31
N ALA A 77 -4.53 5.20 15.71
CA ALA A 77 -5.61 5.74 14.89
C ALA A 77 -6.56 6.67 15.71
N GLU A 78 -6.88 6.35 16.97
CA GLU A 78 -7.67 7.22 17.87
C GLU A 78 -6.92 8.50 18.24
N GLU A 79 -5.60 8.44 18.39
CA GLU A 79 -4.74 9.59 18.71
C GLU A 79 -4.54 10.51 17.49
N GLY A 80 -4.91 10.06 16.29
CA GLY A 80 -4.91 10.87 15.09
C GLY A 80 -3.50 11.10 14.56
N GLU A 81 -2.67 10.06 14.52
CA GLU A 81 -1.36 10.14 13.91
C GLU A 81 -1.41 10.63 12.46
N GLU A 82 -0.33 11.25 12.02
CA GLU A 82 -0.24 11.89 10.72
C GLU A 82 -0.43 10.85 9.61
N GLN A 83 -1.50 11.04 8.83
CA GLN A 83 -1.81 10.21 7.68
C GLN A 83 -1.17 10.80 6.42
N ALA A 84 -0.97 9.98 5.40
CA ALA A 84 -0.57 10.48 4.10
C ALA A 84 -1.65 11.42 3.54
N GLU A 85 -1.23 12.46 2.81
CA GLU A 85 -2.16 13.38 2.13
C GLU A 85 -2.88 12.68 0.97
N GLY A 86 -2.25 11.64 0.40
CA GLY A 86 -2.76 10.82 -0.69
C GLY A 86 -1.91 9.58 -0.91
N ALA A 87 -2.43 8.66 -1.71
CA ALA A 87 -1.72 7.47 -2.17
C ALA A 87 -2.01 7.22 -3.65
N ASN A 88 -0.96 7.17 -4.47
CA ASN A 88 -1.06 6.83 -5.88
C ASN A 88 -0.79 5.33 -6.06
N VAL A 89 -1.82 4.57 -6.40
CA VAL A 89 -1.74 3.11 -6.58
C VAL A 89 -1.53 2.78 -8.05
N SER A 90 -0.57 1.92 -8.34
CA SER A 90 -0.22 1.49 -9.70
C SER A 90 0.26 0.04 -9.73
N ASN A 91 0.48 -0.51 -10.92
CA ASN A 91 1.05 -1.84 -11.16
C ASN A 91 0.36 -2.97 -10.38
N ILE A 92 -0.99 -2.88 -10.23
CA ILE A 92 -1.78 -3.89 -9.53
C ILE A 92 -1.72 -5.21 -10.31
N SER A 93 -1.36 -6.28 -9.62
CA SER A 93 -1.33 -7.64 -10.15
C SER A 93 -2.17 -8.55 -9.26
N VAL A 94 -3.26 -9.09 -9.80
CA VAL A 94 -4.19 -9.99 -9.07
C VAL A 94 -3.97 -11.43 -9.51
N ASN A 95 -3.80 -12.32 -8.54
CA ASN A 95 -3.67 -13.76 -8.75
C ASN A 95 -4.51 -14.52 -7.71
N ASP A 96 -5.71 -14.93 -8.10
CA ASP A 96 -6.72 -15.54 -7.24
C ASP A 96 -7.06 -14.64 -6.03
N GLU A 97 -6.79 -15.09 -4.82
CA GLU A 97 -7.06 -14.38 -3.55
C GLU A 97 -5.85 -13.57 -3.06
N LYS A 98 -4.87 -13.31 -3.92
CA LYS A 98 -3.68 -12.52 -3.62
C LYS A 98 -3.48 -11.44 -4.66
N ALA A 99 -2.92 -10.32 -4.22
CA ALA A 99 -2.52 -9.26 -5.13
C ALA A 99 -1.24 -8.60 -4.64
N THR A 100 -0.53 -7.92 -5.55
CA THR A 100 0.50 -6.95 -5.26
C THR A 100 0.15 -5.63 -5.92
N ALA A 101 0.61 -4.52 -5.36
CA ALA A 101 0.45 -3.19 -5.92
C ALA A 101 1.66 -2.34 -5.56
N GLU A 102 2.00 -1.39 -6.42
CA GLU A 102 2.94 -0.31 -6.10
C GLU A 102 2.17 0.90 -5.59
N VAL A 103 2.63 1.47 -4.48
CA VAL A 103 2.00 2.61 -3.80
C VAL A 103 3.02 3.72 -3.61
N GLU A 104 2.75 4.90 -4.15
CA GLU A 104 3.51 6.12 -3.89
C GLU A 104 2.69 7.03 -2.98
N PHE A 105 3.25 7.37 -1.80
CA PHE A 105 2.57 8.22 -0.82
C PHE A 105 2.83 9.69 -1.10
N GLU A 106 1.79 10.52 -0.93
CA GLU A 106 1.88 11.98 -0.94
C GLU A 106 2.00 12.46 0.51
N GLY A 107 3.14 13.09 0.84
CA GLY A 107 3.43 13.51 2.23
C GLY A 107 3.89 12.38 3.13
N GLY A 108 4.05 12.70 4.43
CA GLY A 108 4.53 11.77 5.45
C GLY A 108 6.02 11.41 5.35
N SER A 109 6.50 10.59 6.28
CA SER A 109 7.92 10.18 6.39
C SER A 109 8.42 9.33 5.22
N LEU A 110 7.52 8.68 4.50
CA LEU A 110 7.82 7.89 3.29
C LEU A 110 7.53 8.65 1.99
N GLY A 111 7.31 9.98 2.06
CA GLY A 111 7.04 10.80 0.89
C GLY A 111 8.08 10.62 -0.21
N SER A 112 7.62 10.53 -1.47
CA SER A 112 8.45 10.28 -2.66
C SER A 112 9.07 8.88 -2.74
N GLN A 113 8.68 7.93 -1.88
CA GLN A 113 9.02 6.53 -2.03
C GLN A 113 7.85 5.77 -2.64
N SER A 114 8.15 4.78 -3.49
CA SER A 114 7.16 3.80 -3.92
C SER A 114 7.41 2.49 -3.19
N LEU A 115 6.37 1.98 -2.53
CA LEU A 115 6.40 0.68 -1.85
C LEU A 115 5.71 -0.38 -2.69
N GLU A 116 6.21 -1.61 -2.63
CA GLU A 116 5.49 -2.80 -3.09
C GLU A 116 4.75 -3.40 -1.90
N VAL A 117 3.42 -3.44 -2.00
CA VAL A 117 2.53 -3.98 -0.97
C VAL A 117 1.84 -5.24 -1.45
N ALA A 118 1.75 -6.23 -0.58
CA ALA A 118 0.98 -7.44 -0.81
C ALA A 118 -0.39 -7.33 -0.15
N LEU A 119 -1.41 -7.84 -0.85
CA LEU A 119 -2.77 -7.93 -0.35
C LEU A 119 -3.27 -9.36 -0.44
N VAL A 120 -4.22 -9.69 0.44
CA VAL A 120 -4.94 -10.97 0.42
C VAL A 120 -6.44 -10.72 0.52
N GLN A 121 -7.22 -11.66 0.00
CA GLN A 121 -8.66 -11.62 0.15
C GLN A 121 -9.08 -12.50 1.34
N GLU A 122 -9.68 -11.90 2.35
CA GLU A 122 -10.26 -12.57 3.51
C GLU A 122 -11.77 -12.35 3.54
N ASP A 123 -12.55 -13.42 3.60
CA ASP A 123 -14.03 -13.38 3.60
C ASP A 123 -14.62 -12.54 2.44
N GLY A 124 -13.93 -12.53 1.30
CA GLY A 124 -14.34 -11.79 0.10
C GLY A 124 -13.96 -10.31 0.08
N ASN A 125 -13.21 -9.83 1.07
CA ASN A 125 -12.70 -8.46 1.16
C ASN A 125 -11.17 -8.44 1.00
N TRP A 126 -10.65 -7.50 0.22
CA TRP A 126 -9.22 -7.27 0.11
C TRP A 126 -8.69 -6.60 1.37
N LYS A 127 -7.50 -7.02 1.81
CA LYS A 127 -6.78 -6.44 2.95
C LYS A 127 -5.30 -6.34 2.65
N LEU A 128 -4.65 -5.31 3.15
CA LEU A 128 -3.19 -5.22 3.21
C LEU A 128 -2.62 -6.36 4.05
N ASP A 129 -1.65 -7.10 3.53
CA ASP A 129 -1.06 -8.25 4.22
C ASP A 129 0.36 -7.99 4.71
N HIS A 130 1.19 -7.35 3.90
CA HIS A 130 2.53 -6.89 4.29
C HIS A 130 3.11 -5.95 3.24
N ILE A 131 4.13 -5.19 3.63
CA ILE A 131 5.00 -4.44 2.75
C ILE A 131 6.12 -5.37 2.31
N GLU A 132 6.29 -5.55 0.99
CA GLU A 132 7.36 -6.39 0.43
C GLU A 132 8.70 -5.65 0.40
N GLY A 133 8.68 -4.34 0.18
CA GLY A 133 9.87 -3.50 0.13
C GLY A 133 9.63 -2.20 -0.64
N PHE A 134 10.72 -1.57 -1.07
CA PHE A 134 10.66 -0.41 -1.95
C PHE A 134 10.59 -0.86 -3.41
N ALA A 135 9.53 -0.46 -4.12
CA ALA A 135 9.42 -0.61 -5.57
C ALA A 135 10.33 0.39 -6.30
N ASN A 136 10.43 1.61 -5.77
CA ASN A 136 11.37 2.64 -6.21
C ASN A 136 11.97 3.33 -4.99
N TYR A 137 13.30 3.20 -4.81
CA TYR A 137 14.01 3.71 -3.67
C TYR A 137 14.86 4.93 -4.02
N ASP A 138 14.59 6.04 -3.35
CA ASP A 138 15.44 7.25 -3.37
C ASP A 138 15.90 7.57 -1.95
N GLY A 139 17.10 7.09 -1.59
CA GLY A 139 17.67 7.31 -0.26
C GLY A 139 17.85 8.78 0.09
N LYS A 140 18.12 9.64 -0.91
CA LYS A 140 18.24 11.08 -0.67
C LYS A 140 16.91 11.71 -0.30
N ALA A 141 15.85 11.40 -1.07
CA ALA A 141 14.50 11.89 -0.78
C ALA A 141 14.02 11.38 0.58
N LEU A 142 14.31 10.10 0.92
CA LEU A 142 13.97 9.52 2.22
C LEU A 142 14.68 10.26 3.37
N GLY A 143 15.97 10.55 3.24
CA GLY A 143 16.71 11.32 4.24
C GLY A 143 16.17 12.74 4.43
N GLU A 144 15.79 13.42 3.33
CA GLU A 144 15.19 14.76 3.37
C GLU A 144 13.81 14.73 4.06
N ALA A 145 12.99 13.70 3.80
CA ALA A 145 11.70 13.50 4.47
C ALA A 145 11.88 13.28 5.98
N PHE A 146 12.85 12.44 6.36
CA PHE A 146 13.21 12.20 7.75
C PHE A 146 13.65 13.48 8.48
N GLU A 147 14.52 14.27 7.86
CA GLU A 147 14.99 15.54 8.47
C GLU A 147 13.82 16.50 8.70
N LYS A 148 12.91 16.60 7.74
CA LYS A 148 11.72 17.45 7.84
C LYS A 148 10.80 17.00 8.98
N GLU A 149 10.51 15.72 9.10
CA GLU A 149 9.64 15.16 10.12
C GLU A 149 10.20 15.41 11.54
N PHE A 150 11.50 15.17 11.73
CA PHE A 150 12.16 15.50 13.00
C PHE A 150 12.21 17.00 13.33
N GLU A 151 12.18 17.88 12.33
CA GLU A 151 12.06 19.33 12.57
C GLU A 151 10.66 19.70 13.06
N GLU A 152 9.64 19.03 12.58
CA GLU A 152 8.23 19.25 12.94
C GLU A 152 7.86 18.53 14.24
N ASN A 153 8.39 17.32 14.47
CA ASN A 153 8.13 16.48 15.63
C ASN A 153 9.45 16.01 16.29
N PRO A 154 10.15 16.85 17.06
CA PRO A 154 11.41 16.49 17.69
C PRO A 154 11.21 15.55 18.88
N GLU A 155 10.99 14.27 18.68
CA GLU A 155 10.79 13.23 19.70
C GLU A 155 12.02 12.99 20.62
N GLY A 156 12.46 14.02 21.31
CA GLY A 156 13.57 13.95 22.25
C GLY A 156 14.96 13.95 21.59
N LEU A 157 15.06 14.02 20.27
CA LEU A 157 16.31 14.17 19.54
C LEU A 157 16.74 15.64 19.42
N THR A 158 18.04 15.88 19.51
CA THR A 158 18.58 17.19 19.16
C THR A 158 18.60 17.36 17.64
N LYS A 159 18.55 18.58 17.13
CA LYS A 159 18.68 18.86 15.70
C LYS A 159 19.92 18.23 15.06
N GLN A 160 21.03 18.16 15.81
CA GLN A 160 22.27 17.55 15.33
C GLN A 160 22.16 16.04 15.19
N GLN A 161 21.44 15.39 16.11
CA GLN A 161 21.16 13.96 16.04
C GLN A 161 20.23 13.63 14.87
N ALA A 162 19.15 14.40 14.73
CA ALA A 162 18.20 14.25 13.63
C ALA A 162 18.89 14.37 12.27
N SER A 163 19.66 15.44 12.04
CA SER A 163 20.42 15.64 10.79
C SER A 163 21.45 14.54 10.54
N CYS A 164 22.11 14.01 11.58
CA CYS A 164 23.02 12.88 11.45
C CYS A 164 22.30 11.58 11.03
N ILE A 165 21.15 11.30 11.63
CA ILE A 165 20.33 10.14 11.26
C ILE A 165 19.84 10.27 9.82
N ALA A 166 19.29 11.43 9.45
CA ALA A 166 18.86 11.71 8.10
C ALA A 166 19.98 11.54 7.05
N GLU A 167 21.20 11.99 7.38
CA GLU A 167 22.37 11.78 6.52
C GLU A 167 22.72 10.28 6.36
N LYS A 168 22.60 9.48 7.42
CA LYS A 168 22.84 8.03 7.34
C LYS A 168 21.74 7.34 6.51
N VAL A 169 20.46 7.69 6.73
CA VAL A 169 19.33 7.19 5.94
C VAL A 169 19.51 7.52 4.47
N SER A 170 19.93 8.75 4.15
CA SER A 170 20.15 9.18 2.76
C SER A 170 21.25 8.42 2.02
N LYS A 171 22.17 7.77 2.75
CA LYS A 171 23.28 6.97 2.22
C LYS A 171 23.04 5.48 2.29
N ALA A 172 21.99 5.04 2.97
CA ALA A 172 21.64 3.63 3.08
C ALA A 172 21.33 3.05 1.70
N SER A 173 21.73 1.83 1.46
CA SER A 173 21.26 1.05 0.32
C SER A 173 19.77 0.68 0.51
N GLN A 174 19.08 0.36 -0.57
CA GLN A 174 17.69 -0.10 -0.49
C GLN A 174 17.52 -1.23 0.54
N SER A 175 18.40 -2.24 0.52
CA SER A 175 18.32 -3.37 1.45
C SER A 175 18.52 -2.96 2.92
N GLU A 176 19.39 -1.97 3.19
CA GLU A 176 19.59 -1.45 4.55
C GLU A 176 18.37 -0.63 4.99
N ALA A 177 17.77 0.13 4.09
CA ALA A 177 16.54 0.85 4.37
C ALA A 177 15.36 -0.10 4.61
N GLU A 178 15.20 -1.15 3.80
CA GLU A 178 14.18 -2.18 4.01
C GLU A 178 14.33 -2.87 5.37
N GLU A 179 15.57 -3.16 5.79
CA GLU A 179 15.83 -3.70 7.12
C GLU A 179 15.45 -2.71 8.24
N LEU A 180 15.69 -1.42 8.04
CA LEU A 180 15.33 -0.37 9.00
C LEU A 180 13.81 -0.21 9.15
N PHE A 181 13.07 -0.16 8.04
CA PHE A 181 11.67 0.23 8.04
C PHE A 181 10.70 -0.95 8.10
N PHE A 182 11.07 -2.10 7.53
CA PHE A 182 10.09 -3.19 7.32
C PHE A 182 10.45 -4.48 8.06
N SER A 183 11.63 -4.58 8.70
CA SER A 183 12.01 -5.80 9.43
C SER A 183 11.43 -5.89 10.84
N GLY A 184 10.90 -4.79 11.38
CA GLY A 184 10.47 -4.71 12.78
C GLY A 184 11.63 -4.89 13.78
N SER A 185 12.88 -4.71 13.34
CA SER A 185 14.07 -4.88 14.20
C SER A 185 14.45 -3.57 14.91
N PRO A 186 14.23 -3.45 16.22
CA PRO A 186 14.68 -2.28 16.99
C PRO A 186 16.19 -2.08 16.92
N GLU A 187 16.96 -3.17 16.70
CA GLU A 187 18.42 -3.14 16.63
C GLU A 187 18.92 -2.33 15.42
N ALA A 188 18.21 -2.36 14.30
CA ALA A 188 18.56 -1.61 13.12
C ALA A 188 18.49 -0.09 13.37
N ILE A 189 17.44 0.38 14.05
CA ILE A 189 17.24 1.79 14.43
C ILE A 189 18.30 2.22 15.48
N ILE A 190 18.58 1.37 16.48
CA ILE A 190 19.60 1.64 17.51
C ILE A 190 20.98 1.78 16.86
N ASN A 191 21.35 0.89 15.95
CA ASN A 191 22.63 0.92 15.22
C ASN A 191 22.74 2.20 14.34
N LEU A 192 21.64 2.66 13.79
CA LEU A 192 21.60 3.90 13.02
C LEU A 192 21.86 5.11 13.95
N ALA A 193 21.28 5.14 15.13
CA ALA A 193 21.45 6.21 16.10
C ALA A 193 22.80 6.20 16.82
N GLU A 194 23.43 5.01 16.96
CA GLU A 194 24.72 4.78 17.64
C GLU A 194 25.84 5.56 16.98
N GLY A 195 26.10 6.52 16.69
CA GLY A 195 27.16 7.30 16.06
C GLY A 195 26.69 8.72 15.73
N CYS A 196 25.49 9.05 16.22
CA CYS A 196 24.89 10.38 16.12
C CYS A 196 24.79 11.07 17.50
N ALA A 197 25.45 10.52 18.54
CA ALA A 197 25.49 11.06 19.90
C ALA A 197 26.52 12.19 20.06
#